data_f35a30e8baa31ff50143deaefaa1c15e
#
_entry.id   f35a30e8baa31ff50143deaefaa1c15e
#
_cell.length_a   1.000
_cell.length_b   1.000
_cell.length_c   1.000
_cell.angle_alpha   90.00
_cell.angle_beta   90.00
_cell.angle_gamma   90.00
#
_symmetry.space_group_name_H-M   'P 1'
#
loop_
_entity.id
_entity.type
_entity.pdbx_description
1 polymer ?
#
loop_
_entity_poly.entity_id
_entity_poly.type
_entity_poly.pdbx_seq_one_letter_code
_entity_poly.pdbx_strand_id
1 'polypeptide(L)'
;MPPRSKKTTDYRTCDCGKTWKTRDAFLRDKSVKILGYQPDFVNHKYNHFLFQHGTRKCGTFFAVRASDFSDLREKGCPNQLCFGSDECPGYCTNTFDLRVCSVTCRNATDRAIASKIRTRRILRKLAPVSAGEKQSKKKSKTSAAR
;
A
#
# COMPACT_ATOMS: atom_id res chain seq x y z
N MET A 1 -31.08 -22.77 11.05
CA MET A 1 -30.58 -21.46 10.64
C MET A 1 -29.06 -21.51 10.67
N PRO A 2 -28.39 -21.24 9.56
CA PRO A 2 -26.95 -21.14 9.61
C PRO A 2 -26.55 -19.95 10.50
N PRO A 3 -25.49 -20.06 11.31
CA PRO A 3 -25.03 -18.96 12.13
C PRO A 3 -24.71 -17.78 11.23
N ARG A 4 -25.27 -16.61 11.53
CA ARG A 4 -24.86 -15.37 10.89
C ARG A 4 -23.36 -15.21 11.14
N SER A 5 -22.56 -15.44 10.12
CA SER A 5 -21.14 -15.11 10.18
C SER A 5 -21.05 -13.61 10.52
N LYS A 6 -20.46 -13.30 11.68
CA LYS A 6 -20.09 -11.94 11.99
C LYS A 6 -19.21 -11.49 10.84
N LYS A 7 -19.69 -10.52 10.03
CA LYS A 7 -18.88 -9.84 9.04
C LYS A 7 -17.72 -9.21 9.83
N THR A 8 -16.60 -9.88 9.88
CA THR A 8 -15.35 -9.25 10.29
C THR A 8 -15.06 -8.16 9.28
N THR A 9 -15.02 -6.93 9.73
CA THR A 9 -14.71 -5.76 8.90
C THR A 9 -13.19 -5.65 8.70
N ASP A 10 -12.56 -6.75 8.31
CA ASP A 10 -11.13 -6.76 8.03
C ASP A 10 -10.86 -5.93 6.77
N TYR A 11 -9.77 -5.18 6.78
CA TYR A 11 -9.38 -4.37 5.63
C TYR A 11 -9.11 -5.21 4.41
N ARG A 12 -8.34 -6.28 4.56
CA ARG A 12 -8.06 -7.27 3.50
C ARG A 12 -7.90 -8.66 4.10
N THR A 13 -8.27 -9.65 3.31
CA THR A 13 -8.00 -11.07 3.58
C THR A 13 -7.27 -11.66 2.39
N CYS A 14 -6.18 -12.37 2.66
CA CYS A 14 -5.39 -13.07 1.65
C CYS A 14 -5.92 -14.49 1.42
N ASP A 15 -5.74 -15.03 0.24
CA ASP A 15 -6.10 -16.40 -0.10
C ASP A 15 -5.37 -17.44 0.77
N CYS A 16 -4.22 -17.09 1.35
CA CYS A 16 -3.50 -17.94 2.30
C CYS A 16 -4.10 -17.95 3.72
N GLY A 17 -5.16 -17.18 3.96
CA GLY A 17 -5.84 -17.06 5.25
C GLY A 17 -5.34 -15.90 6.12
N LYS A 18 -4.27 -15.21 5.77
CA LYS A 18 -3.82 -14.00 6.47
C LYS A 18 -4.84 -12.89 6.34
N THR A 19 -5.16 -12.23 7.45
CA THR A 19 -6.05 -11.07 7.49
C THR A 19 -5.36 -9.86 8.08
N TRP A 20 -5.71 -8.67 7.59
CA TRP A 20 -5.30 -7.39 8.14
C TRP A 20 -6.54 -6.60 8.53
N LYS A 21 -6.67 -6.26 9.79
CA LYS A 21 -7.85 -5.56 10.30
C LYS A 21 -7.94 -4.13 9.79
N THR A 22 -6.80 -3.48 9.59
CA THR A 22 -6.70 -2.08 9.16
C THR A 22 -5.75 -1.93 7.98
N ARG A 23 -5.90 -0.84 7.25
CA ARG A 23 -4.96 -0.44 6.19
C ARG A 23 -3.54 -0.29 6.76
N ASP A 24 -3.41 0.30 7.92
CA ASP A 24 -2.11 0.56 8.53
C ASP A 24 -1.42 -0.74 8.93
N ALA A 25 -2.15 -1.73 9.43
CA ALA A 25 -1.63 -3.08 9.68
C ALA A 25 -1.15 -3.75 8.37
N PHE A 26 -1.90 -3.60 7.29
CA PHE A 26 -1.52 -4.07 5.96
C PHE A 26 -0.20 -3.44 5.48
N LEU A 27 -0.06 -2.13 5.61
CA LEU A 27 1.16 -1.42 5.21
C LEU A 27 2.36 -1.70 6.11
N ARG A 28 2.15 -2.05 7.37
CA ARG A 28 3.22 -2.39 8.32
C ARG A 28 3.78 -3.79 8.12
N ASP A 29 3.02 -4.67 7.49
CA ASP A 29 3.45 -6.04 7.23
C ASP A 29 4.59 -6.06 6.20
N LYS A 30 5.75 -6.54 6.60
CA LYS A 30 6.95 -6.59 5.75
C LYS A 30 6.79 -7.55 4.57
N SER A 31 5.88 -8.51 4.66
CA SER A 31 5.58 -9.43 3.57
C SER A 31 4.66 -8.84 2.51
N VAL A 32 4.05 -7.69 2.79
CA VAL A 32 3.25 -6.93 1.83
C VAL A 32 4.14 -5.90 1.13
N LYS A 33 4.24 -6.00 -0.19
CA LYS A 33 5.06 -5.12 -1.01
C LYS A 33 4.23 -4.49 -2.09
N ILE A 34 4.45 -3.19 -2.33
CA ILE A 34 3.90 -2.52 -3.49
C ILE A 34 4.72 -2.88 -4.72
N LEU A 35 4.05 -3.32 -5.78
CA LEU A 35 4.68 -3.71 -7.04
C LEU A 35 4.40 -2.74 -8.17
N GLY A 36 3.28 -2.06 -8.13
CA GLY A 36 2.86 -1.26 -9.26
C GLY A 36 1.84 -0.19 -8.92
N TYR A 37 1.66 0.69 -9.90
CA TYR A 37 0.65 1.72 -9.93
C TYR A 37 -0.06 1.70 -11.28
N GLN A 38 -1.37 1.59 -11.23
CA GLN A 38 -2.22 1.55 -12.42
C GLN A 38 -3.18 2.73 -12.38
N PRO A 39 -2.89 3.84 -13.08
CA PRO A 39 -3.81 4.95 -13.19
C PRO A 39 -4.93 4.63 -14.18
N ASP A 40 -6.11 5.18 -13.89
CA ASP A 40 -7.16 5.32 -14.87
C ASP A 40 -7.08 6.73 -15.46
N PHE A 41 -6.90 6.83 -16.76
CA PHE A 41 -6.69 8.12 -17.44
C PHE A 41 -8.00 8.89 -17.67
N VAL A 42 -9.13 8.26 -17.46
CA VAL A 42 -10.45 8.86 -17.58
C VAL A 42 -11.00 9.26 -16.23
N ASN A 43 -10.97 8.35 -15.27
CA ASN A 43 -11.53 8.56 -13.95
C ASN A 43 -10.55 8.12 -12.85
N HIS A 44 -9.95 9.10 -12.19
CA HIS A 44 -8.98 8.87 -11.12
C HIS A 44 -9.49 8.08 -9.91
N LYS A 45 -10.80 7.94 -9.74
CA LYS A 45 -11.38 7.07 -8.71
C LYS A 45 -11.02 5.61 -8.91
N TYR A 46 -10.62 5.24 -10.11
CA TYR A 46 -10.19 3.89 -10.48
C TYR A 46 -8.67 3.72 -10.53
N ASN A 47 -7.90 4.70 -10.07
CA ASN A 47 -6.47 4.52 -9.87
C ASN A 47 -6.23 3.47 -8.79
N HIS A 48 -5.32 2.53 -9.05
CA HIS A 48 -5.01 1.43 -8.14
C HIS A 48 -3.52 1.33 -7.88
N PHE A 49 -3.19 0.95 -6.64
CA PHE A 49 -1.89 0.38 -6.30
C PHE A 49 -1.98 -1.14 -6.36
N LEU A 50 -0.94 -1.77 -6.86
CA LEU A 50 -0.81 -3.22 -6.88
C LEU A 50 0.14 -3.65 -5.78
N PHE A 51 -0.34 -4.51 -4.89
CA PHE A 51 0.42 -5.09 -3.80
C PHE A 51 0.55 -6.59 -3.99
N GLN A 52 1.59 -7.16 -3.41
CA GLN A 52 1.76 -8.61 -3.31
C GLN A 52 2.02 -9.01 -1.86
N HIS A 53 1.34 -10.05 -1.41
CA HIS A 53 1.70 -10.76 -0.19
C HIS A 53 2.76 -11.80 -0.54
N GLY A 54 4.03 -11.41 -0.45
CA GLY A 54 5.18 -12.22 -0.86
C GLY A 54 5.76 -13.01 0.29
N THR A 55 5.24 -14.21 0.53
CA THR A 55 5.84 -15.20 1.42
C THR A 55 6.22 -16.44 0.62
N ARG A 56 6.98 -17.37 1.23
CA ARG A 56 7.34 -18.63 0.55
C ARG A 56 6.13 -19.45 0.11
N LYS A 57 4.98 -19.28 0.77
CA LYS A 57 3.75 -20.06 0.55
C LYS A 57 2.65 -19.25 -0.11
N CYS A 58 2.87 -17.96 -0.34
CA CYS A 58 1.83 -17.08 -0.85
C CYS A 58 2.43 -16.03 -1.78
N GLY A 59 1.77 -15.81 -2.91
CA GLY A 59 2.12 -14.78 -3.87
C GLY A 59 0.87 -14.01 -4.32
N THR A 60 -0.15 -13.92 -3.48
CA THR A 60 -1.42 -13.27 -3.80
C THR A 60 -1.23 -11.79 -4.10
N PHE A 61 -1.85 -11.31 -5.17
CA PHE A 61 -1.88 -9.90 -5.56
C PHE A 61 -3.15 -9.21 -5.08
N PHE A 62 -3.03 -7.94 -4.71
CA PHE A 62 -4.14 -7.08 -4.34
C PHE A 62 -4.11 -5.81 -5.18
N ALA A 63 -5.24 -5.48 -5.80
CA ALA A 63 -5.47 -4.15 -6.35
C ALA A 63 -6.22 -3.32 -5.30
N VAL A 64 -5.59 -2.27 -4.82
CA VAL A 64 -6.14 -1.38 -3.81
C VAL A 64 -6.31 0.01 -4.40
N ARG A 65 -7.48 0.63 -4.22
CA ARG A 65 -7.72 1.97 -4.75
C ARG A 65 -6.76 2.98 -4.16
N ALA A 66 -6.15 3.80 -5.01
CA ALA A 66 -5.27 4.88 -4.55
C ALA A 66 -6.03 5.89 -3.67
N SER A 67 -7.34 6.05 -3.86
CA SER A 67 -8.19 6.90 -3.02
C SER A 67 -8.26 6.46 -1.56
N ASP A 68 -8.03 5.19 -1.26
CA ASP A 68 -7.94 4.68 0.12
C ASP A 68 -6.75 5.28 0.90
N PHE A 69 -5.82 5.92 0.19
CA PHE A 69 -4.63 6.56 0.73
C PHE A 69 -4.69 8.09 0.63
N SER A 70 -5.85 8.67 0.42
CA SER A 70 -6.02 10.12 0.22
C SER A 70 -5.58 10.96 1.43
N ASP A 71 -5.70 10.42 2.63
CA ASP A 71 -5.23 11.03 3.88
C ASP A 71 -3.69 11.14 3.97
N LEU A 72 -2.98 10.37 3.16
CA LEU A 72 -1.52 10.37 3.10
C LEU A 72 -0.95 11.31 2.04
N ARG A 73 -1.82 11.97 1.27
CA ARG A 73 -1.42 12.98 0.29
C ARG A 73 -0.88 14.21 0.98
N GLU A 74 0.06 14.86 0.33
CA GLU A 74 0.52 16.18 0.77
C GLU A 74 -0.53 17.25 0.43
N LYS A 75 -0.55 18.32 1.23
CA LYS A 75 -1.45 19.45 0.97
C LYS A 75 -1.10 20.12 -0.36
N GLY A 76 -2.12 20.60 -1.07
CA GLY A 76 -1.92 21.32 -2.33
C GLY A 76 -1.74 20.41 -3.55
N CYS A 77 -2.18 19.17 -3.48
CA CYS A 77 -2.11 18.23 -4.60
C CYS A 77 -2.94 18.73 -5.79
N PRO A 78 -2.35 18.73 -7.01
CA PRO A 78 -3.07 19.16 -8.20
C PRO A 78 -4.17 18.17 -8.57
N ASN A 79 -5.25 18.69 -9.12
CA ASN A 79 -6.35 17.89 -9.68
C ASN A 79 -6.19 17.57 -11.16
N GLN A 80 -5.28 18.28 -11.84
CA GLN A 80 -5.11 18.14 -13.27
C GLN A 80 -4.29 16.90 -13.63
N LEU A 81 -4.63 16.31 -14.76
CA LEU A 81 -3.90 15.22 -15.39
C LEU A 81 -3.04 15.79 -16.51
N CYS A 82 -1.73 15.55 -16.46
CA CYS A 82 -0.77 16.00 -17.48
C CYS A 82 -0.38 14.90 -18.47
N PHE A 83 -1.03 13.74 -18.41
CA PHE A 83 -0.71 12.63 -19.30
C PHE A 83 -0.87 13.04 -20.78
N GLY A 84 0.15 12.72 -21.58
CA GLY A 84 0.19 13.06 -23.00
C GLY A 84 0.68 14.46 -23.32
N SER A 85 0.99 15.30 -22.30
CA SER A 85 1.66 16.59 -22.52
C SER A 85 3.16 16.41 -22.75
N ASP A 86 3.82 17.44 -23.30
CA ASP A 86 5.28 17.42 -23.55
C ASP A 86 6.09 17.28 -22.25
N GLU A 87 5.53 17.71 -21.11
CA GLU A 87 6.17 17.63 -19.80
C GLU A 87 6.04 16.25 -19.15
N CYS A 88 5.12 15.41 -19.63
CA CYS A 88 4.86 14.09 -19.08
C CYS A 88 5.96 13.09 -19.45
N PRO A 89 6.70 12.53 -18.47
CA PRO A 89 7.76 11.56 -18.76
C PRO A 89 7.25 10.18 -19.18
N GLY A 90 5.94 9.94 -19.12
CA GLY A 90 5.31 8.68 -19.55
C GLY A 90 5.47 7.50 -18.59
N TYR A 91 5.88 7.71 -17.35
CA TYR A 91 6.06 6.62 -16.38
C TYR A 91 4.77 5.82 -16.11
N CYS A 92 3.62 6.47 -16.24
CA CYS A 92 2.31 5.86 -16.00
C CYS A 92 1.90 4.82 -17.04
N THR A 93 2.59 4.74 -18.17
CA THR A 93 2.35 3.72 -19.20
C THR A 93 2.88 2.35 -18.80
N ASN A 94 3.78 2.29 -17.83
CA ASN A 94 4.30 1.04 -17.28
C ASN A 94 3.84 0.87 -15.84
N THR A 95 2.97 -0.09 -15.60
CA THR A 95 2.38 -0.37 -14.28
C THR A 95 3.43 -0.62 -13.20
N PHE A 96 4.54 -1.23 -13.55
CA PHE A 96 5.61 -1.59 -12.60
C PHE A 96 6.67 -0.51 -12.44
N ASP A 97 6.55 0.60 -13.15
CA ASP A 97 7.44 1.74 -12.99
C ASP A 97 6.94 2.62 -11.84
N LEU A 98 7.61 2.54 -10.70
CA LEU A 98 7.27 3.29 -9.48
C LEU A 98 8.16 4.53 -9.27
N ARG A 99 8.85 4.99 -10.31
CA ARG A 99 9.66 6.22 -10.20
C ARG A 99 8.78 7.41 -9.79
N VAL A 100 9.34 8.28 -8.96
CA VAL A 100 8.69 9.54 -8.60
C VAL A 100 8.64 10.43 -9.84
N CYS A 101 7.49 11.06 -10.06
CA CYS A 101 7.28 12.03 -11.12
C CYS A 101 7.26 13.44 -10.53
N SER A 102 8.08 14.34 -11.07
CA SER A 102 8.20 15.73 -10.57
C SER A 102 7.23 16.70 -11.27
N VAL A 103 6.49 16.23 -12.26
CA VAL A 103 5.52 17.05 -12.99
C VAL A 103 4.30 17.34 -12.10
N THR A 104 3.74 18.54 -12.21
CA THR A 104 2.49 18.91 -11.53
C THR A 104 1.31 18.18 -12.16
N CYS A 105 1.03 16.98 -11.63
CA CYS A 105 0.02 16.07 -12.14
C CYS A 105 -0.60 15.29 -10.98
N ARG A 106 -1.90 15.02 -11.09
CA ARG A 106 -2.60 14.22 -10.08
C ARG A 106 -2.00 12.82 -9.89
N ASN A 107 -1.60 12.17 -10.97
CA ASN A 107 -0.96 10.85 -10.90
C ASN A 107 0.41 10.91 -10.23
N ALA A 108 1.13 12.02 -10.35
CA ALA A 108 2.39 12.23 -9.65
C ALA A 108 2.21 12.19 -8.12
N THR A 109 1.09 12.66 -7.62
CA THR A 109 0.74 12.58 -6.19
C THR A 109 0.59 11.14 -5.72
N ASP A 110 -0.12 10.31 -6.47
CA ASP A 110 -0.26 8.89 -6.16
C ASP A 110 1.09 8.18 -6.25
N ARG A 111 1.91 8.51 -7.24
CA ARG A 111 3.26 7.96 -7.39
C ARG A 111 4.17 8.33 -6.22
N ALA A 112 4.02 9.53 -5.67
CA ALA A 112 4.76 9.94 -4.47
C ALA A 112 4.38 9.08 -3.25
N ILE A 113 3.10 8.76 -3.08
CA ILE A 113 2.63 7.84 -2.04
C ILE A 113 3.21 6.44 -2.27
N ALA A 114 3.13 5.93 -3.49
CA ALA A 114 3.68 4.62 -3.85
C ALA A 114 5.17 4.50 -3.52
N SER A 115 5.95 5.54 -3.80
CA SER A 115 7.37 5.60 -3.45
C SER A 115 7.59 5.55 -1.94
N LYS A 116 6.79 6.29 -1.17
CA LYS A 116 6.88 6.28 0.30
C LYS A 116 6.50 4.92 0.88
N ILE A 117 5.54 4.22 0.29
CA ILE A 117 5.18 2.85 0.67
C ILE A 117 6.35 1.91 0.37
N ARG A 118 6.89 1.97 -0.83
CA ARG A 118 8.00 1.11 -1.27
C ARG A 118 9.24 1.26 -0.40
N THR A 119 9.58 2.48 -0.02
CA THR A 119 10.73 2.79 0.83
C THR A 119 10.42 2.68 2.32
N ARG A 120 9.18 2.31 2.68
CA ARG A 120 8.65 2.25 4.04
C ARG A 120 8.67 3.59 4.81
N ARG A 121 8.91 4.68 4.15
CA ARG A 121 8.84 6.03 4.75
C ARG A 121 7.42 6.39 5.19
N ILE A 122 6.42 5.77 4.57
CA ILE A 122 5.01 5.97 4.90
C ILE A 122 4.71 5.61 6.37
N LEU A 123 5.45 4.67 6.96
CA LEU A 123 5.22 4.21 8.32
C LEU A 123 5.29 5.33 9.37
N ARG A 124 6.03 6.40 9.08
CA ARG A 124 6.12 7.58 9.95
C ARG A 124 4.82 8.40 9.97
N LYS A 125 4.00 8.29 8.92
CA LYS A 125 2.73 9.02 8.77
C LYS A 125 1.52 8.21 9.23
N LEU A 126 1.72 6.93 9.54
CA LEU A 126 0.63 6.08 10.00
C LEU A 126 0.34 6.34 11.49
N ALA A 127 -0.93 6.15 11.86
CA ALA A 127 -1.33 6.23 13.26
C ALA A 127 -0.53 5.24 14.11
N PRO A 128 -0.17 5.59 15.37
CA PRO A 128 0.49 4.65 16.28
C PRO A 128 -0.41 3.44 16.48
N VAL A 129 0.19 2.23 16.54
CA VAL A 129 -0.53 1.00 16.85
C VAL A 129 -1.11 1.16 18.26
N SER A 130 -2.43 1.04 18.39
CA SER A 130 -3.08 1.02 19.69
C SER A 130 -2.47 -0.09 20.55
N ALA A 131 -2.21 0.20 21.83
CA ALA A 131 -1.56 -0.68 22.81
C ALA A 131 -2.37 -1.96 23.04
N GLY A 132 -2.31 -2.92 22.13
CA GLY A 132 -3.02 -4.21 22.15
C GLY A 132 -2.32 -5.27 21.32
N GLU A 133 -1.49 -4.89 20.37
CA GLU A 133 -0.64 -5.79 19.59
C GLU A 133 0.82 -5.66 20.03
N LYS A 134 1.11 -6.11 21.23
CA LYS A 134 2.48 -6.42 21.59
C LYS A 134 2.87 -7.65 20.77
N GLN A 135 3.61 -7.46 19.70
CA GLN A 135 4.39 -8.55 19.16
C GLN A 135 5.31 -9.04 20.27
N SER A 136 5.06 -10.25 20.74
CA SER A 136 5.98 -10.90 21.66
C SER A 136 7.32 -11.08 20.93
N LYS A 137 8.27 -10.22 21.22
CA LYS A 137 9.66 -10.48 20.88
C LYS A 137 10.06 -11.69 21.74
N LYS A 138 10.00 -12.86 21.15
CA LYS A 138 10.70 -14.02 21.69
C LYS A 138 12.19 -13.67 21.68
N LYS A 139 12.70 -13.20 22.81
CA LYS A 139 14.14 -13.15 23.04
C LYS A 139 14.60 -14.60 23.05
N SER A 140 15.25 -15.02 21.98
CA SER A 140 16.08 -16.20 22.04
C SER A 140 17.28 -15.85 22.91
N LYS A 141 17.26 -16.28 24.16
CA LYS A 141 18.47 -16.33 24.97
C LYS A 141 19.33 -17.44 24.38
N THR A 142 20.32 -17.06 23.60
CA THR A 142 21.45 -17.93 23.33
C THR A 142 22.27 -17.97 24.62
N SER A 143 22.14 -19.02 25.40
CA SER A 143 23.09 -19.28 26.47
C SER A 143 24.38 -19.71 25.79
N ALA A 144 25.45 -18.91 25.91
CA ALA A 144 26.77 -19.34 25.57
C ALA A 144 27.19 -20.39 26.61
N ALA A 145 27.13 -21.66 26.25
CA ALA A 145 27.80 -22.72 26.97
C ALA A 145 29.30 -22.62 26.64
N ARG A 146 30.11 -22.74 27.67
CA ARG A 146 31.58 -22.86 27.55
C ARG A 146 31.98 -23.98 26.59
#